data_9729ac5d31b6e3627dd65c6accd46fd6
#
_entry.id   9729ac5d31b6e3627dd65c6accd46fd6
#
_cell.length_a   1.000
_cell.length_b   1.000
_cell.length_c   1.000
_cell.angle_alpha   90.00
_cell.angle_beta   90.00
_cell.angle_gamma   90.00
#
_symmetry.space_group_name_H-M   'P 1'
#
loop_
_entity.id
_entity.type
_entity.pdbx_description
1 polymer ?
#
loop_
_entity_poly.entity_id
_entity_poly.type
_entity_poly.pdbx_seq_one_letter_code
_entity_poly.pdbx_strand_id
1 'polypeptide(L)'
;MRRVAITGLGIVSSIGNDAAEVTQSLRDARSGIVACEEYARLGFRSQIHGSIKLDVDAVVDRRARRFMGDGAAYAFLAMTQAIRDAGLEPGDVSHERTGLIVGSGGPSTRAIVAAADVTREPGKGPKRVGPFAVPKAMSSTCSANLSTWFKTKGVNYSISSACSTSANCIGNSAELIQWGKQDIMFAGGGEELDWTLSVLFDAMGAMSSKRNATPQSASRAYDVDRDGFVISGGGGIVVLEELEHARARGAKIYAELVGYGATADGADMVAPSGEGAVRCMKMALAQAGSRIDYINPHATSTPVGDVPEIQAIREVFGKTMPPISATKSLTGHSQGAAGVHEAIYTLLMMQHGFICQSANIDELDPAVGDANIVRQRIDGVALETAMSNSFGFGGTNASLVFRRL
;
A
#
# COMPACT_ATOMS: atom_id res chain seq x y z
N MET A 1 -7.86 -21.72 -15.05
CA MET A 1 -7.50 -21.35 -13.67
C MET A 1 -8.75 -20.94 -12.92
N ARG A 2 -8.78 -21.12 -11.58
CA ARG A 2 -9.88 -20.62 -10.75
C ARG A 2 -9.90 -19.09 -10.75
N ARG A 3 -11.07 -18.49 -10.68
CA ARG A 3 -11.24 -17.03 -10.65
C ARG A 3 -11.13 -16.53 -9.21
N VAL A 4 -10.69 -15.28 -9.04
CA VAL A 4 -10.40 -14.71 -7.72
C VAL A 4 -11.22 -13.45 -7.51
N ALA A 5 -12.13 -13.49 -6.52
CA ALA A 5 -12.92 -12.35 -6.08
C ALA A 5 -12.27 -11.63 -4.91
N ILE A 6 -12.55 -10.34 -4.76
CA ILE A 6 -12.24 -9.56 -3.56
C ILE A 6 -13.54 -9.39 -2.78
N THR A 7 -13.59 -9.97 -1.58
CA THR A 7 -14.81 -10.06 -0.77
C THR A 7 -14.76 -9.21 0.51
N GLY A 8 -13.60 -8.70 0.89
CA GLY A 8 -13.49 -7.85 2.07
C GLY A 8 -12.31 -6.88 2.00
N LEU A 9 -12.46 -5.75 2.68
CA LEU A 9 -11.48 -4.68 2.77
C LEU A 9 -11.29 -4.24 4.22
N GLY A 10 -10.04 -3.94 4.59
CA GLY A 10 -9.72 -3.27 5.83
C GLY A 10 -8.52 -2.36 5.64
N ILE A 11 -8.56 -1.18 6.24
CA ILE A 11 -7.53 -0.15 6.04
C ILE A 11 -7.35 0.75 7.26
N VAL A 12 -6.10 1.09 7.52
CA VAL A 12 -5.66 2.17 8.42
C VAL A 12 -4.63 2.98 7.63
N SER A 13 -4.93 4.24 7.37
CA SER A 13 -4.09 5.12 6.55
C SER A 13 -4.08 6.55 7.08
N SER A 14 -3.23 7.40 6.51
CA SER A 14 -3.15 8.83 6.87
C SER A 14 -4.44 9.61 6.58
N ILE A 15 -5.30 9.11 5.70
CA ILE A 15 -6.56 9.78 5.30
C ILE A 15 -7.81 9.13 5.88
N GLY A 16 -7.66 8.12 6.73
CA GLY A 16 -8.77 7.47 7.43
C GLY A 16 -8.39 6.12 8.00
N ASN A 17 -9.13 5.69 9.02
CA ASN A 17 -8.89 4.46 9.77
C ASN A 17 -9.88 3.34 9.40
N ASP A 18 -10.75 3.58 8.43
CA ASP A 18 -11.65 2.59 7.82
C ASP A 18 -12.01 3.00 6.38
N ALA A 19 -12.74 2.12 5.68
CA ALA A 19 -13.13 2.34 4.29
C ALA A 19 -14.05 3.56 4.10
N ALA A 20 -14.90 3.88 5.08
CA ALA A 20 -15.83 5.00 4.99
C ALA A 20 -15.10 6.36 5.13
N GLU A 21 -14.22 6.49 6.13
CA GLU A 21 -13.38 7.69 6.31
C GLU A 21 -12.46 7.91 5.11
N VAL A 22 -11.85 6.85 4.60
CA VAL A 22 -11.00 6.90 3.41
C VAL A 22 -11.79 7.33 2.17
N THR A 23 -12.97 6.76 1.93
CA THR A 23 -13.83 7.15 0.80
C THR A 23 -14.18 8.63 0.86
N GLN A 24 -14.56 9.13 2.04
CA GLN A 24 -14.90 10.54 2.21
C GLN A 24 -13.69 11.44 1.99
N SER A 25 -12.51 11.04 2.49
CA SER A 25 -11.27 11.81 2.30
C SER A 25 -10.82 11.88 0.84
N LEU A 26 -10.96 10.77 0.09
CA LEU A 26 -10.71 10.74 -1.36
C LEU A 26 -11.68 11.66 -2.12
N ARG A 27 -12.98 11.66 -1.76
CA ARG A 27 -13.99 12.53 -2.36
C ARG A 27 -13.72 14.01 -2.10
N ASP A 28 -13.33 14.34 -0.87
CA ASP A 28 -13.10 15.73 -0.44
C ASP A 28 -11.68 16.21 -0.72
N ALA A 29 -10.82 15.35 -1.31
CA ALA A 29 -9.39 15.59 -1.48
C ALA A 29 -8.71 16.04 -0.17
N ARG A 30 -9.06 15.42 0.96
CA ARG A 30 -8.47 15.71 2.26
C ARG A 30 -7.09 15.09 2.38
N SER A 31 -6.09 15.93 2.61
CA SER A 31 -4.72 15.48 2.85
C SER A 31 -4.54 14.95 4.28
N GLY A 32 -3.83 13.81 4.40
CA GLY A 32 -3.37 13.27 5.68
C GLY A 32 -1.99 13.76 6.09
N ILE A 33 -1.37 14.64 5.29
CA ILE A 33 -0.01 15.12 5.49
C ILE A 33 -0.01 16.30 6.47
N VAL A 34 0.84 16.22 7.50
CA VAL A 34 0.96 17.21 8.57
C VAL A 34 2.43 17.47 8.90
N ALA A 35 2.70 18.55 9.62
CA ALA A 35 4.02 18.82 10.20
C ALA A 35 4.36 17.77 11.28
N CYS A 36 5.64 17.41 11.37
CA CYS A 36 6.17 16.48 12.35
C CYS A 36 7.19 17.19 13.24
N GLU A 37 6.79 17.55 14.45
CA GLU A 37 7.67 18.23 15.41
C GLU A 37 8.90 17.39 15.79
N GLU A 38 8.74 16.07 15.85
CA GLU A 38 9.85 15.17 16.13
C GLU A 38 10.93 15.23 15.06
N TYR A 39 10.55 15.25 13.77
CA TYR A 39 11.51 15.37 12.67
C TYR A 39 12.23 16.72 12.71
N ALA A 40 11.50 17.81 13.00
CA ALA A 40 12.10 19.12 13.17
C ALA A 40 13.12 19.14 14.32
N ARG A 41 12.77 18.56 15.48
CA ARG A 41 13.65 18.45 16.65
C ARG A 41 14.91 17.61 16.38
N LEU A 42 14.78 16.56 15.55
CA LEU A 42 15.89 15.69 15.17
C LEU A 42 16.74 16.24 14.01
N GLY A 43 16.39 17.41 13.45
CA GLY A 43 17.16 18.06 12.39
C GLY A 43 16.97 17.48 11.00
N PHE A 44 15.83 16.84 10.73
CA PHE A 44 15.47 16.37 9.39
C PHE A 44 15.30 17.55 8.41
N ARG A 45 15.65 17.34 7.16
CA ARG A 45 15.31 18.26 6.07
C ARG A 45 13.82 18.27 5.79
N SER A 46 13.21 17.08 5.72
CA SER A 46 11.76 16.91 5.62
C SER A 46 11.14 16.85 7.01
N GLN A 47 10.30 17.82 7.34
CA GLN A 47 9.67 17.95 8.67
C GLN A 47 8.16 17.66 8.62
N ILE A 48 7.77 16.77 7.70
CA ILE A 48 6.39 16.44 7.41
C ILE A 48 6.22 14.93 7.19
N HIS A 49 5.03 14.42 7.48
CA HIS A 49 4.66 13.03 7.21
C HIS A 49 3.14 12.86 7.01
N GLY A 50 2.72 11.75 6.39
CA GLY A 50 1.32 11.31 6.38
C GLY A 50 0.98 10.64 7.71
N SER A 51 0.30 11.37 8.60
CA SER A 51 0.07 10.98 9.99
C SER A 51 -1.07 9.96 10.12
N ILE A 52 -0.83 8.88 10.86
CA ILE A 52 -1.88 7.94 11.28
C ILE A 52 -2.53 8.48 12.55
N LYS A 53 -3.81 8.84 12.46
CA LYS A 53 -4.60 9.42 13.56
C LYS A 53 -5.26 8.33 14.39
N LEU A 54 -4.44 7.44 14.97
CA LEU A 54 -4.91 6.29 15.73
C LEU A 54 -3.93 5.95 16.83
N ASP A 55 -4.42 5.80 18.05
CA ASP A 55 -3.67 5.23 19.18
C ASP A 55 -3.81 3.70 19.16
N VAL A 56 -2.82 3.03 18.60
CA VAL A 56 -2.82 1.56 18.49
C VAL A 56 -2.80 0.88 19.86
N ASP A 57 -2.22 1.51 20.89
CA ASP A 57 -2.15 0.96 22.23
C ASP A 57 -3.51 0.99 22.95
N ALA A 58 -4.41 1.90 22.55
CA ALA A 58 -5.77 1.98 23.04
C ALA A 58 -6.73 0.97 22.40
N VAL A 59 -6.48 0.57 21.13
CA VAL A 59 -7.44 -0.20 20.32
C VAL A 59 -7.02 -1.65 20.04
N VAL A 60 -5.74 -1.98 20.15
CA VAL A 60 -5.24 -3.35 19.97
C VAL A 60 -5.18 -4.05 21.31
N ASP A 61 -5.67 -5.31 21.38
CA ASP A 61 -5.55 -6.13 22.60
C ASP A 61 -4.11 -6.14 23.12
N ARG A 62 -3.94 -5.84 24.39
CA ARG A 62 -2.63 -5.69 25.04
C ARG A 62 -1.76 -6.95 24.95
N ARG A 63 -2.36 -8.14 24.87
CA ARG A 63 -1.63 -9.41 24.77
C ARG A 63 -1.04 -9.59 23.37
N ALA A 64 -1.75 -9.13 22.34
CA ALA A 64 -1.27 -9.12 20.97
C ALA A 64 -0.23 -8.00 20.76
N ARG A 65 -0.55 -6.79 21.19
CA ARG A 65 0.26 -5.58 20.99
C ARG A 65 1.71 -5.71 21.44
N ARG A 66 1.99 -6.44 22.53
CA ARG A 66 3.37 -6.64 23.01
C ARG A 66 4.30 -7.30 21.99
N PHE A 67 3.77 -8.05 21.01
CA PHE A 67 4.54 -8.70 19.96
C PHE A 67 4.62 -7.88 18.66
N MET A 68 3.91 -6.75 18.56
CA MET A 68 3.73 -5.97 17.35
C MET A 68 4.52 -4.66 17.41
N GLY A 69 5.25 -4.31 16.34
CA GLY A 69 5.52 -2.93 15.97
C GLY A 69 4.25 -2.27 15.42
N ASP A 70 4.27 -0.96 15.15
CA ASP A 70 3.06 -0.27 14.71
C ASP A 70 2.58 -0.75 13.33
N GLY A 71 3.48 -1.08 12.40
CA GLY A 71 3.09 -1.64 11.10
C GLY A 71 2.29 -2.93 11.22
N ALA A 72 2.72 -3.85 12.11
CA ALA A 72 1.97 -5.09 12.39
C ALA A 72 0.63 -4.80 13.09
N ALA A 73 0.57 -3.78 13.96
CA ALA A 73 -0.66 -3.37 14.63
C ALA A 73 -1.67 -2.76 13.64
N TYR A 74 -1.21 -1.95 12.68
CA TYR A 74 -2.08 -1.43 11.61
C TYR A 74 -2.63 -2.57 10.73
N ALA A 75 -1.78 -3.53 10.34
CA ALA A 75 -2.22 -4.70 9.59
C ALA A 75 -3.22 -5.56 10.40
N PHE A 76 -3.04 -5.68 11.72
CA PHE A 76 -3.96 -6.36 12.62
C PHE A 76 -5.35 -5.71 12.62
N LEU A 77 -5.42 -4.39 12.74
CA LEU A 77 -6.68 -3.65 12.69
C LEU A 77 -7.34 -3.77 11.32
N ALA A 78 -6.55 -3.66 10.24
CA ALA A 78 -7.03 -3.85 8.90
C ALA A 78 -7.59 -5.26 8.67
N MET A 79 -6.92 -6.31 9.19
CA MET A 79 -7.44 -7.69 9.09
C MET A 79 -8.73 -7.89 9.87
N THR A 80 -8.84 -7.29 11.06
CA THR A 80 -10.09 -7.31 11.84
C THR A 80 -11.25 -6.69 11.07
N GLN A 81 -11.01 -5.57 10.39
CA GLN A 81 -12.00 -4.92 9.53
C GLN A 81 -12.36 -5.79 8.31
N ALA A 82 -11.33 -6.34 7.63
CA ALA A 82 -11.51 -7.14 6.44
C ALA A 82 -12.32 -8.44 6.68
N ILE A 83 -12.08 -9.11 7.82
CA ILE A 83 -12.85 -10.28 8.25
C ILE A 83 -14.33 -9.91 8.42
N ARG A 84 -14.60 -8.82 9.13
CA ARG A 84 -15.96 -8.32 9.36
C ARG A 84 -16.64 -7.91 8.05
N ASP A 85 -15.94 -7.17 7.19
CA ASP A 85 -16.47 -6.69 5.91
C ASP A 85 -16.76 -7.84 4.94
N ALA A 86 -15.94 -8.90 4.96
CA ALA A 86 -16.16 -10.12 4.18
C ALA A 86 -17.26 -11.02 4.75
N GLY A 87 -17.76 -10.76 5.96
CA GLY A 87 -18.71 -11.63 6.65
C GLY A 87 -18.17 -13.03 6.92
N LEU A 88 -16.88 -13.16 7.23
CA LEU A 88 -16.23 -14.44 7.54
C LEU A 88 -16.40 -14.79 9.02
N GLU A 89 -16.78 -16.03 9.28
CA GLU A 89 -16.89 -16.58 10.62
C GLU A 89 -15.52 -17.09 11.12
N PRO A 90 -15.33 -17.27 12.44
CA PRO A 90 -14.08 -17.80 12.99
C PRO A 90 -13.63 -19.15 12.39
N GLY A 91 -14.57 -19.99 11.99
CA GLY A 91 -14.31 -21.28 11.33
C GLY A 91 -13.73 -21.11 9.91
N ASP A 92 -14.16 -20.09 9.17
CA ASP A 92 -13.63 -19.78 7.84
C ASP A 92 -12.20 -19.24 7.93
N VAL A 93 -11.93 -18.41 8.93
CA VAL A 93 -10.60 -17.82 9.16
C VAL A 93 -9.62 -18.89 9.66
N SER A 94 -10.03 -19.72 10.62
CA SER A 94 -9.21 -20.80 11.20
C SER A 94 -9.40 -22.12 10.43
N HIS A 95 -9.09 -22.11 9.14
CA HIS A 95 -9.26 -23.26 8.23
C HIS A 95 -7.97 -23.54 7.44
N GLU A 96 -7.72 -24.80 7.09
CA GLU A 96 -6.52 -25.22 6.34
C GLU A 96 -6.48 -24.66 4.91
N ARG A 97 -7.64 -24.28 4.37
CA ARG A 97 -7.79 -23.66 3.06
C ARG A 97 -7.79 -22.12 3.12
N THR A 98 -7.57 -21.54 4.32
CA THR A 98 -7.49 -20.10 4.54
C THR A 98 -6.08 -19.72 4.98
N GLY A 99 -5.38 -18.95 4.15
CA GLY A 99 -4.02 -18.51 4.39
C GLY A 99 -3.88 -17.00 4.41
N LEU A 100 -2.65 -16.54 4.58
CA LEU A 100 -2.31 -15.12 4.47
C LEU A 100 -0.90 -14.90 3.92
N ILE A 101 -0.76 -13.83 3.12
CA ILE A 101 0.53 -13.25 2.72
C ILE A 101 0.46 -11.75 3.00
N VAL A 102 1.14 -11.32 4.05
CA VAL A 102 1.11 -9.92 4.51
C VAL A 102 2.52 -9.45 4.80
N GLY A 103 2.99 -8.44 4.08
CA GLY A 103 4.36 -8.00 4.11
C GLY A 103 4.56 -6.61 4.73
N SER A 104 5.83 -6.20 4.76
CA SER A 104 6.29 -4.85 5.10
C SER A 104 7.48 -4.52 4.21
N GLY A 105 7.67 -3.26 3.85
CA GLY A 105 8.85 -2.79 3.12
C GLY A 105 10.11 -2.88 3.96
N GLY A 106 9.98 -2.73 5.28
CA GLY A 106 11.05 -2.89 6.26
C GLY A 106 10.55 -3.44 7.60
N PRO A 107 11.42 -4.07 8.40
CA PRO A 107 11.07 -4.46 9.77
C PRO A 107 10.87 -3.22 10.66
N SER A 108 10.36 -3.42 11.89
CA SER A 108 10.30 -2.32 12.87
C SER A 108 11.71 -1.84 13.21
N THR A 109 12.15 -0.76 12.56
CA THR A 109 13.44 -0.12 12.80
C THR A 109 13.49 0.48 14.20
N ARG A 110 12.37 1.00 14.72
CA ARG A 110 12.24 1.47 16.11
C ARG A 110 12.58 0.36 17.10
N ALA A 111 12.09 -0.86 16.90
CA ALA A 111 12.39 -1.97 17.79
C ALA A 111 13.87 -2.37 17.76
N ILE A 112 14.51 -2.30 16.59
CA ILE A 112 15.95 -2.58 16.42
C ILE A 112 16.77 -1.50 17.11
N VAL A 113 16.49 -0.21 16.88
CA VAL A 113 17.18 0.92 17.48
C VAL A 113 17.03 0.90 19.01
N ALA A 114 15.81 0.72 19.52
CA ALA A 114 15.56 0.61 20.96
C ALA A 114 16.34 -0.55 21.60
N ALA A 115 16.43 -1.70 20.94
CA ALA A 115 17.24 -2.83 21.44
C ALA A 115 18.74 -2.51 21.44
N ALA A 116 19.23 -1.83 20.41
CA ALA A 116 20.61 -1.40 20.30
C ALA A 116 20.97 -0.38 21.40
N ASP A 117 20.12 0.60 21.66
CA ASP A 117 20.31 1.64 22.67
C ASP A 117 20.35 1.03 24.09
N VAL A 118 19.38 0.18 24.42
CA VAL A 118 19.37 -0.54 25.70
C VAL A 118 20.64 -1.39 25.88
N THR A 119 21.11 -2.04 24.81
CA THR A 119 22.31 -2.89 24.85
C THR A 119 23.59 -2.06 25.11
N ARG A 120 23.68 -0.87 24.53
CA ARG A 120 24.84 0.04 24.68
C ARG A 120 24.84 0.82 26.00
N GLU A 121 23.70 0.92 26.67
CA GLU A 121 23.59 1.68 27.91
C GLU A 121 24.38 0.99 29.05
N PRO A 122 25.30 1.72 29.73
CA PRO A 122 26.11 1.14 30.80
C PRO A 122 25.26 0.47 31.88
N GLY A 123 25.60 -0.78 32.20
CA GLY A 123 24.91 -1.59 33.23
C GLY A 123 23.61 -2.27 32.78
N LYS A 124 23.13 -2.07 31.53
CA LYS A 124 21.92 -2.73 31.05
C LYS A 124 22.22 -4.01 30.23
N GLY A 125 22.79 -3.89 29.05
CA GLY A 125 23.09 -5.02 28.16
C GLY A 125 21.87 -5.80 27.66
N PRO A 126 22.09 -6.89 26.87
CA PRO A 126 21.02 -7.64 26.19
C PRO A 126 19.90 -8.17 27.10
N LYS A 127 20.20 -8.47 28.36
CA LYS A 127 19.21 -8.97 29.33
C LYS A 127 18.06 -7.99 29.60
N ARG A 128 18.25 -6.71 29.31
CA ARG A 128 17.24 -5.64 29.49
C ARG A 128 16.41 -5.34 28.26
N VAL A 129 16.74 -5.90 27.10
CA VAL A 129 15.97 -5.72 25.84
C VAL A 129 14.57 -6.32 25.95
N GLY A 130 14.45 -7.43 26.70
CA GLY A 130 13.19 -8.15 26.87
C GLY A 130 12.89 -9.15 25.74
N PRO A 131 11.88 -10.01 25.92
CA PRO A 131 11.64 -11.17 25.04
C PRO A 131 10.87 -10.83 23.75
N PHE A 132 10.37 -9.61 23.58
CA PHE A 132 9.44 -9.25 22.50
C PHE A 132 10.09 -8.52 21.32
N ALA A 133 11.40 -8.22 21.40
CA ALA A 133 12.09 -7.48 20.33
C ALA A 133 12.15 -8.26 19.01
N VAL A 134 12.42 -9.58 19.07
CA VAL A 134 12.50 -10.42 17.87
C VAL A 134 11.18 -10.46 17.09
N PRO A 135 10.02 -10.79 17.71
CA PRO A 135 8.74 -10.75 17.00
C PRO A 135 8.38 -9.40 16.38
N LYS A 136 8.82 -8.29 16.99
CA LYS A 136 8.59 -6.93 16.43
C LYS A 136 9.47 -6.63 15.23
N ALA A 137 10.74 -7.08 15.28
CA ALA A 137 11.78 -6.70 14.32
C ALA A 137 11.97 -7.70 13.18
N MET A 138 11.46 -8.93 13.27
CA MET A 138 11.62 -9.92 12.20
C MET A 138 10.85 -9.50 10.94
N SER A 139 11.39 -9.82 9.75
CA SER A 139 10.79 -9.46 8.45
C SER A 139 9.38 -10.02 8.25
N SER A 140 9.05 -11.13 8.92
CA SER A 140 7.72 -11.76 8.90
C SER A 140 6.79 -11.26 10.02
N THR A 141 7.10 -10.14 10.67
CA THR A 141 6.33 -9.66 11.84
C THR A 141 4.82 -9.54 11.54
N CYS A 142 4.45 -9.00 10.37
CA CYS A 142 3.05 -8.85 10.00
C CYS A 142 2.35 -10.21 9.90
N SER A 143 2.83 -11.09 9.02
CA SER A 143 2.17 -12.39 8.80
C SER A 143 2.15 -13.28 10.05
N ALA A 144 3.24 -13.31 10.82
CA ALA A 144 3.34 -14.13 12.02
C ALA A 144 2.38 -13.68 13.14
N ASN A 145 2.28 -12.37 13.38
CA ASN A 145 1.34 -11.84 14.38
C ASN A 145 -0.12 -12.12 13.98
N LEU A 146 -0.47 -11.86 12.70
CA LEU A 146 -1.83 -12.07 12.21
C LEU A 146 -2.21 -13.56 12.26
N SER A 147 -1.37 -14.44 11.70
CA SER A 147 -1.61 -15.88 11.71
C SER A 147 -1.80 -16.43 13.13
N THR A 148 -0.95 -16.02 14.08
CA THR A 148 -1.02 -16.48 15.46
C THR A 148 -2.31 -16.01 16.15
N TRP A 149 -2.67 -14.73 15.98
CA TRP A 149 -3.84 -14.17 16.64
C TRP A 149 -5.16 -14.68 16.06
N PHE A 150 -5.28 -14.67 14.74
CA PHE A 150 -6.50 -15.12 14.05
C PHE A 150 -6.55 -16.64 13.83
N LYS A 151 -5.49 -17.36 14.23
CA LYS A 151 -5.39 -18.83 14.17
C LYS A 151 -5.55 -19.38 12.75
N THR A 152 -5.04 -18.68 11.74
CA THR A 152 -5.06 -19.18 10.36
C THR A 152 -4.21 -20.44 10.24
N LYS A 153 -4.65 -21.41 9.42
CA LYS A 153 -4.00 -22.73 9.32
C LYS A 153 -3.44 -23.04 7.93
N GLY A 154 -3.80 -22.24 6.93
CA GLY A 154 -3.27 -22.37 5.58
C GLY A 154 -1.88 -21.74 5.44
N VAL A 155 -1.53 -21.36 4.22
CA VAL A 155 -0.24 -20.72 3.90
C VAL A 155 -0.04 -19.45 4.71
N ASN A 156 1.17 -19.28 5.30
CA ASN A 156 1.52 -18.11 6.09
C ASN A 156 2.98 -17.71 5.86
N TYR A 157 3.21 -16.59 5.20
CA TYR A 157 4.53 -15.94 5.08
C TYR A 157 4.40 -14.46 4.70
N SER A 158 5.51 -13.73 4.78
CA SER A 158 5.62 -12.34 4.32
C SER A 158 6.45 -12.27 3.04
N ILE A 159 6.08 -11.32 2.16
CA ILE A 159 6.92 -10.85 1.06
C ILE A 159 7.48 -9.49 1.48
N SER A 160 8.69 -9.16 1.03
CA SER A 160 9.26 -7.81 1.07
C SER A 160 9.86 -7.51 -0.30
N SER A 161 9.31 -6.49 -0.95
CA SER A 161 9.73 -5.97 -2.26
C SER A 161 9.61 -4.45 -2.29
N ALA A 162 10.14 -3.79 -1.25
CA ALA A 162 10.09 -2.35 -1.07
C ALA A 162 8.65 -1.80 -1.25
N CYS A 163 8.46 -0.77 -2.09
CA CYS A 163 7.15 -0.12 -2.27
C CYS A 163 6.11 -1.00 -2.99
N SER A 164 6.51 -2.09 -3.67
CA SER A 164 5.60 -3.03 -4.33
C SER A 164 5.18 -4.22 -3.44
N THR A 165 5.63 -4.26 -2.19
CA THR A 165 5.42 -5.36 -1.24
C THR A 165 3.98 -5.86 -1.19
N SER A 166 3.04 -5.01 -0.82
CA SER A 166 1.65 -5.44 -0.62
C SER A 166 0.91 -5.73 -1.93
N ALA A 167 1.29 -5.10 -3.04
CA ALA A 167 0.79 -5.48 -4.36
C ALA A 167 1.25 -6.89 -4.75
N ASN A 168 2.52 -7.25 -4.48
CA ASN A 168 3.01 -8.60 -4.67
C ASN A 168 2.35 -9.60 -3.70
N CYS A 169 2.05 -9.20 -2.46
CA CYS A 169 1.29 -10.04 -1.53
C CYS A 169 -0.11 -10.38 -2.10
N ILE A 170 -0.80 -9.40 -2.71
CA ILE A 170 -2.10 -9.59 -3.35
C ILE A 170 -1.97 -10.53 -4.56
N GLY A 171 -1.02 -10.25 -5.47
CA GLY A 171 -0.82 -11.07 -6.67
C GLY A 171 -0.47 -12.53 -6.36
N ASN A 172 0.51 -12.76 -5.48
CA ASN A 172 0.91 -14.13 -5.09
C ASN A 172 -0.20 -14.87 -4.34
N SER A 173 -1.00 -14.18 -3.54
CA SER A 173 -2.18 -14.77 -2.89
C SER A 173 -3.23 -15.22 -3.92
N ALA A 174 -3.45 -14.40 -4.95
CA ALA A 174 -4.35 -14.76 -6.04
C ALA A 174 -3.85 -15.99 -6.80
N GLU A 175 -2.57 -16.09 -7.10
CA GLU A 175 -1.97 -17.26 -7.74
C GLU A 175 -2.19 -18.55 -6.92
N LEU A 176 -2.07 -18.50 -5.59
CA LEU A 176 -2.36 -19.64 -4.72
C LEU A 176 -3.82 -20.10 -4.82
N ILE A 177 -4.75 -19.17 -4.93
CA ILE A 177 -6.18 -19.48 -5.17
C ILE A 177 -6.37 -20.05 -6.57
N GLN A 178 -5.79 -19.41 -7.59
CA GLN A 178 -5.89 -19.85 -9.00
C GLN A 178 -5.38 -21.27 -9.20
N TRP A 179 -4.32 -21.66 -8.47
CA TRP A 179 -3.76 -23.03 -8.50
C TRP A 179 -4.50 -23.99 -7.58
N GLY A 180 -5.57 -23.57 -6.90
CA GLY A 180 -6.38 -24.43 -6.04
C GLY A 180 -5.72 -24.80 -4.71
N LYS A 181 -4.65 -24.11 -4.29
CA LYS A 181 -3.97 -24.38 -3.02
C LYS A 181 -4.70 -23.81 -1.81
N GLN A 182 -5.36 -22.68 -1.99
CA GLN A 182 -6.18 -22.01 -0.96
C GLN A 182 -7.53 -21.63 -1.56
N ASP A 183 -8.54 -21.42 -0.72
CA ASP A 183 -9.85 -20.90 -1.11
C ASP A 183 -10.04 -19.46 -0.65
N ILE A 184 -9.43 -19.09 0.49
CA ILE A 184 -9.43 -17.73 1.04
C ILE A 184 -8.00 -17.32 1.35
N MET A 185 -7.63 -16.09 0.99
CA MET A 185 -6.35 -15.50 1.33
C MET A 185 -6.52 -14.07 1.85
N PHE A 186 -5.94 -13.77 3.01
CA PHE A 186 -5.73 -12.41 3.47
C PHE A 186 -4.43 -11.88 2.90
N ALA A 187 -4.50 -10.80 2.14
CA ALA A 187 -3.35 -10.26 1.43
C ALA A 187 -3.20 -8.76 1.65
N GLY A 188 -1.99 -8.30 1.86
CA GLY A 188 -1.74 -6.88 2.04
C GLY A 188 -0.41 -6.57 2.70
N GLY A 189 -0.40 -5.52 3.53
CA GLY A 189 0.81 -5.09 4.19
C GLY A 189 0.56 -4.15 5.37
N GLY A 190 1.60 -3.95 6.17
CA GLY A 190 1.64 -2.97 7.24
C GLY A 190 3.02 -2.33 7.32
N GLU A 191 3.05 -1.01 7.46
CA GLU A 191 4.30 -0.25 7.52
C GLU A 191 4.31 0.70 8.71
N GLU A 192 5.38 0.64 9.49
CA GLU A 192 5.60 1.53 10.62
C GLU A 192 5.97 2.93 10.13
N LEU A 193 5.39 3.96 10.74
CA LEU A 193 5.79 5.36 10.54
C LEU A 193 6.60 5.80 11.75
N ASP A 194 7.92 5.81 11.60
CA ASP A 194 8.83 6.17 12.69
C ASP A 194 10.07 6.89 12.14
N TRP A 195 10.65 7.79 12.92
CA TRP A 195 11.84 8.54 12.52
C TRP A 195 13.04 7.63 12.21
N THR A 196 13.14 6.47 12.84
CA THR A 196 14.25 5.52 12.66
C THR A 196 14.32 4.91 11.26
N LEU A 197 13.18 4.81 10.56
CA LEU A 197 13.14 4.46 9.14
C LEU A 197 13.24 5.72 8.28
N SER A 198 12.52 6.78 8.65
CA SER A 198 12.42 8.01 7.87
C SER A 198 13.78 8.70 7.70
N VAL A 199 14.67 8.58 8.68
CA VAL A 199 16.02 9.17 8.62
C VAL A 199 16.86 8.64 7.44
N LEU A 200 16.64 7.39 7.03
CA LEU A 200 17.36 6.79 5.91
C LEU A 200 16.97 7.46 4.59
N PHE A 201 15.69 7.77 4.41
CA PHE A 201 15.18 8.46 3.21
C PHE A 201 15.51 9.97 3.24
N ASP A 202 15.50 10.60 4.42
CA ASP A 202 15.91 11.97 4.55
C ASP A 202 17.42 12.14 4.24
N ALA A 203 18.25 11.22 4.72
CA ALA A 203 19.68 11.17 4.42
C ALA A 203 19.96 11.01 2.92
N MET A 204 19.16 10.20 2.22
CA MET A 204 19.23 10.01 0.78
C MET A 204 18.78 11.25 -0.01
N GLY A 205 18.03 12.18 0.59
CA GLY A 205 17.45 13.35 -0.10
C GLY A 205 16.23 13.00 -0.96
N ALA A 206 15.55 11.90 -0.67
CA ALA A 206 14.40 11.45 -1.44
C ALA A 206 13.07 12.06 -0.97
N MET A 207 13.04 12.64 0.23
CA MET A 207 11.83 13.21 0.85
C MET A 207 11.67 14.69 0.51
N SER A 208 10.41 15.14 0.35
CA SER A 208 10.06 16.53 0.15
C SER A 208 10.46 17.38 1.35
N SER A 209 11.19 18.47 1.12
CA SER A 209 11.68 19.36 2.17
C SER A 209 11.39 20.85 1.93
N LYS A 210 10.99 21.23 0.72
CA LYS A 210 10.74 22.65 0.38
C LYS A 210 9.40 23.18 0.93
N ARG A 211 8.53 22.29 1.42
CA ARG A 211 7.13 22.62 1.80
C ARG A 211 6.81 22.27 3.26
N ASN A 212 7.80 22.31 4.14
CA ASN A 212 7.60 22.07 5.58
C ASN A 212 6.55 23.01 6.20
N ALA A 213 6.47 24.27 5.74
CA ALA A 213 5.50 25.24 6.20
C ALA A 213 4.09 25.03 5.64
N THR A 214 3.93 24.25 4.56
CA THR A 214 2.67 23.97 3.89
C THR A 214 2.52 22.47 3.64
N PRO A 215 2.47 21.63 4.68
CA PRO A 215 2.61 20.18 4.57
C PRO A 215 1.61 19.56 3.62
N GLN A 216 0.35 20.03 3.61
CA GLN A 216 -0.72 19.48 2.77
C GLN A 216 -0.46 19.64 1.26
N SER A 217 0.40 20.58 0.86
CA SER A 217 0.77 20.82 -0.55
C SER A 217 2.10 20.20 -0.96
N ALA A 218 2.74 19.43 -0.08
CA ALA A 218 4.10 18.91 -0.30
C ALA A 218 4.12 17.71 -1.28
N SER A 219 3.19 16.77 -1.14
CA SER A 219 3.04 15.68 -2.10
C SER A 219 2.24 16.18 -3.31
N ARG A 220 2.91 16.27 -4.46
CA ARG A 220 2.42 16.98 -5.65
C ARG A 220 2.87 16.29 -6.95
N ALA A 221 2.47 15.02 -7.10
CA ALA A 221 2.83 14.25 -8.28
C ALA A 221 2.49 14.99 -9.57
N TYR A 222 3.40 14.95 -10.54
CA TYR A 222 3.30 15.59 -11.86
C TYR A 222 3.40 17.13 -11.88
N ASP A 223 3.52 17.78 -10.74
CA ASP A 223 3.77 19.23 -10.68
C ASP A 223 5.24 19.52 -10.96
N VAL A 224 5.51 20.67 -11.61
CA VAL A 224 6.90 21.07 -11.98
C VAL A 224 7.77 21.28 -10.74
N ASP A 225 7.19 21.72 -9.62
CA ASP A 225 7.89 22.01 -8.37
C ASP A 225 7.92 20.85 -7.37
N ARG A 226 7.60 19.61 -7.80
CA ARG A 226 7.74 18.44 -6.93
C ARG A 226 9.20 18.23 -6.55
N ASP A 227 9.45 17.89 -5.30
CA ASP A 227 10.82 17.82 -4.75
C ASP A 227 11.13 16.54 -3.97
N GLY A 228 10.23 15.58 -3.97
CA GLY A 228 10.40 14.32 -3.27
C GLY A 228 9.08 13.78 -2.73
N PHE A 229 9.10 12.56 -2.23
CA PHE A 229 7.91 11.98 -1.62
C PHE A 229 7.73 12.43 -0.16
N VAL A 230 6.51 12.33 0.34
CA VAL A 230 6.20 12.48 1.77
C VAL A 230 6.01 11.09 2.37
N ILE A 231 6.79 10.73 3.39
CA ILE A 231 6.69 9.42 4.04
C ILE A 231 5.37 9.29 4.80
N SER A 232 4.79 8.10 4.81
CA SER A 232 3.61 7.72 5.58
C SER A 232 3.73 6.28 6.06
N GLY A 233 2.80 5.82 6.87
CA GLY A 233 2.67 4.44 7.30
C GLY A 233 1.24 3.93 7.15
N GLY A 234 0.91 2.89 7.91
CA GLY A 234 -0.42 2.33 7.97
C GLY A 234 -0.47 0.83 7.64
N GLY A 235 -1.66 0.33 7.39
CA GLY A 235 -1.87 -1.06 7.01
C GLY A 235 -3.13 -1.26 6.20
N GLY A 236 -3.14 -2.28 5.36
CA GLY A 236 -4.30 -2.65 4.58
C GLY A 236 -4.35 -4.15 4.34
N ILE A 237 -5.55 -4.68 4.30
CA ILE A 237 -5.83 -6.09 4.00
C ILE A 237 -6.99 -6.16 3.02
N VAL A 238 -6.83 -6.94 1.97
CA VAL A 238 -7.92 -7.41 1.12
C VAL A 238 -8.16 -8.90 1.37
N VAL A 239 -9.41 -9.33 1.37
CA VAL A 239 -9.79 -10.75 1.36
C VAL A 239 -9.94 -11.17 -0.09
N LEU A 240 -9.06 -12.06 -0.54
CA LEU A 240 -9.16 -12.75 -1.81
C LEU A 240 -9.85 -14.09 -1.60
N GLU A 241 -10.79 -14.42 -2.45
CA GLU A 241 -11.60 -15.64 -2.32
C GLU A 241 -11.85 -16.26 -3.69
N GLU A 242 -11.86 -17.57 -3.75
CA GLU A 242 -12.27 -18.27 -4.95
C GLU A 242 -13.70 -17.89 -5.32
N LEU A 243 -13.94 -17.52 -6.57
CA LEU A 243 -15.19 -16.87 -6.97
C LEU A 243 -16.44 -17.72 -6.72
N GLU A 244 -16.40 -19.02 -7.00
CA GLU A 244 -17.55 -19.89 -6.77
C GLU A 244 -17.76 -20.18 -5.28
N HIS A 245 -16.68 -20.24 -4.49
CA HIS A 245 -16.76 -20.29 -3.03
C HIS A 245 -17.44 -19.02 -2.48
N ALA A 246 -17.03 -17.84 -2.95
CA ALA A 246 -17.63 -16.56 -2.56
C ALA A 246 -19.13 -16.50 -2.90
N ARG A 247 -19.50 -16.93 -4.11
CA ARG A 247 -20.89 -16.99 -4.57
C ARG A 247 -21.74 -17.96 -3.75
N ALA A 248 -21.20 -19.15 -3.45
CA ALA A 248 -21.91 -20.19 -2.71
C ALA A 248 -22.32 -19.74 -1.29
N ARG A 249 -21.50 -18.88 -0.64
CA ARG A 249 -21.83 -18.30 0.67
C ARG A 249 -22.56 -16.95 0.59
N GLY A 250 -22.87 -16.45 -0.61
CA GLY A 250 -23.53 -15.15 -0.80
C GLY A 250 -22.67 -13.95 -0.40
N ALA A 251 -21.36 -14.05 -0.59
CA ALA A 251 -20.43 -12.97 -0.23
C ALA A 251 -20.70 -11.70 -1.05
N LYS A 252 -20.49 -10.55 -0.42
CA LYS A 252 -20.29 -9.30 -1.14
C LYS A 252 -19.01 -9.41 -1.98
N ILE A 253 -19.07 -9.00 -3.23
CA ILE A 253 -17.91 -8.97 -4.11
C ILE A 253 -17.66 -7.53 -4.55
N TYR A 254 -16.47 -7.01 -4.29
CA TYR A 254 -16.05 -5.68 -4.74
C TYR A 254 -15.64 -5.68 -6.21
N ALA A 255 -14.80 -6.65 -6.57
CA ALA A 255 -14.31 -6.86 -7.93
C ALA A 255 -13.71 -8.26 -8.05
N GLU A 256 -13.40 -8.66 -9.28
CA GLU A 256 -12.51 -9.76 -9.59
C GLU A 256 -11.09 -9.24 -9.83
N LEU A 257 -10.08 -9.88 -9.28
CA LEU A 257 -8.68 -9.65 -9.66
C LEU A 257 -8.40 -10.44 -10.93
N VAL A 258 -8.34 -9.76 -12.06
CA VAL A 258 -8.24 -10.35 -13.40
C VAL A 258 -6.86 -10.28 -14.01
N GLY A 259 -5.94 -9.52 -13.43
CA GLY A 259 -4.57 -9.40 -13.92
C GLY A 259 -3.60 -9.09 -12.82
N TYR A 260 -2.44 -9.73 -12.88
CA TYR A 260 -1.27 -9.46 -12.05
C TYR A 260 -0.02 -9.55 -12.90
N GLY A 261 0.78 -8.49 -12.90
CA GLY A 261 2.11 -8.46 -13.49
C GLY A 261 3.15 -8.24 -12.41
N ALA A 262 4.28 -8.92 -12.51
CA ALA A 262 5.44 -8.71 -11.65
C ALA A 262 6.71 -8.82 -12.49
N THR A 263 7.58 -7.82 -12.40
CA THR A 263 8.85 -7.77 -13.14
C THR A 263 9.95 -7.12 -12.31
N ALA A 264 11.19 -7.28 -12.76
CA ALA A 264 12.34 -6.54 -12.25
C ALA A 264 12.95 -5.68 -13.37
N ASP A 265 13.35 -4.45 -13.03
CA ASP A 265 14.07 -3.58 -13.96
C ASP A 265 15.48 -4.11 -14.28
N GLY A 266 16.18 -4.60 -13.25
CA GLY A 266 17.56 -5.08 -13.40
C GLY A 266 18.56 -4.00 -13.85
N ALA A 267 18.25 -2.73 -13.56
CA ALA A 267 19.02 -1.59 -14.07
C ALA A 267 19.71 -0.80 -12.95
N ASP A 268 18.96 -0.21 -12.03
CA ASP A 268 19.47 0.64 -10.95
C ASP A 268 18.75 0.34 -9.63
N MET A 269 19.41 0.60 -8.49
CA MET A 269 18.81 0.35 -7.17
C MET A 269 17.73 1.36 -6.80
N VAL A 270 17.77 2.56 -7.35
CA VAL A 270 16.92 3.69 -6.93
C VAL A 270 16.15 4.29 -8.11
N ALA A 271 16.83 4.52 -9.25
CA ALA A 271 16.23 5.15 -10.41
C ALA A 271 15.45 4.12 -11.25
N PRO A 272 14.12 4.34 -11.49
CA PRO A 272 13.35 3.42 -12.32
C PRO A 272 13.75 3.53 -13.79
N SER A 273 13.86 2.39 -14.48
CA SER A 273 14.15 2.36 -15.91
C SER A 273 12.93 2.71 -16.77
N GLY A 274 11.72 2.49 -16.25
CA GLY A 274 10.46 2.54 -16.99
C GLY A 274 10.19 1.29 -17.83
N GLU A 275 11.21 0.59 -18.33
CA GLU A 275 11.08 -0.61 -19.16
C GLU A 275 10.44 -1.77 -18.39
N GLY A 276 10.86 -2.03 -17.15
CA GLY A 276 10.25 -3.04 -16.30
C GLY A 276 8.78 -2.74 -15.98
N ALA A 277 8.43 -1.46 -15.79
CA ALA A 277 7.04 -1.03 -15.61
C ALA A 277 6.18 -1.32 -16.87
N VAL A 278 6.72 -1.08 -18.07
CA VAL A 278 6.05 -1.44 -19.34
C VAL A 278 5.76 -2.93 -19.41
N ARG A 279 6.75 -3.79 -19.15
CA ARG A 279 6.57 -5.26 -19.14
C ARG A 279 5.55 -5.67 -18.09
N CYS A 280 5.62 -5.09 -16.90
CA CYS A 280 4.72 -5.37 -15.78
C CYS A 280 3.26 -5.09 -16.16
N MET A 281 2.97 -3.89 -16.66
CA MET A 281 1.63 -3.53 -17.10
C MET A 281 1.14 -4.40 -18.27
N LYS A 282 2.00 -4.70 -19.27
CA LYS A 282 1.65 -5.59 -20.38
C LYS A 282 1.31 -7.00 -19.91
N MET A 283 2.02 -7.55 -18.91
CA MET A 283 1.71 -8.86 -18.31
C MET A 283 0.33 -8.86 -17.64
N ALA A 284 0.03 -7.84 -16.84
CA ALA A 284 -1.26 -7.72 -16.17
C ALA A 284 -2.42 -7.58 -17.18
N LEU A 285 -2.23 -6.77 -18.23
CA LEU A 285 -3.21 -6.57 -19.30
C LEU A 285 -3.46 -7.84 -20.10
N ALA A 286 -2.43 -8.62 -20.41
CA ALA A 286 -2.56 -9.88 -21.14
C ALA A 286 -3.45 -10.89 -20.41
N GLN A 287 -3.41 -10.90 -19.07
CA GLN A 287 -4.30 -11.74 -18.25
C GLN A 287 -5.71 -11.16 -18.19
N ALA A 288 -5.84 -9.84 -18.04
CA ALA A 288 -7.12 -9.17 -17.89
C ALA A 288 -7.99 -9.23 -19.17
N GLY A 289 -7.37 -9.14 -20.34
CA GLY A 289 -8.05 -9.22 -21.63
C GLY A 289 -9.10 -8.13 -21.87
N SER A 290 -9.01 -6.99 -21.18
CA SER A 290 -10.01 -5.92 -21.22
C SER A 290 -9.37 -4.53 -21.26
N ARG A 291 -10.15 -3.53 -21.69
CA ARG A 291 -9.74 -2.12 -21.64
C ARG A 291 -9.67 -1.67 -20.18
N ILE A 292 -8.77 -0.73 -19.89
CA ILE A 292 -8.66 -0.08 -18.58
C ILE A 292 -9.38 1.27 -18.63
N ASP A 293 -10.23 1.54 -17.63
CA ASP A 293 -11.00 2.77 -17.50
C ASP A 293 -10.34 3.77 -16.53
N TYR A 294 -9.41 3.31 -15.69
CA TYR A 294 -8.73 4.12 -14.68
C TYR A 294 -7.39 3.50 -14.28
N ILE A 295 -6.38 4.34 -14.04
CA ILE A 295 -5.09 3.94 -13.49
C ILE A 295 -4.82 4.69 -12.20
N ASN A 296 -4.57 3.95 -11.10
CA ASN A 296 -3.91 4.47 -9.92
C ASN A 296 -2.40 4.24 -10.08
N PRO A 297 -1.60 5.30 -10.36
CA PRO A 297 -0.17 5.16 -10.61
C PRO A 297 0.61 5.04 -9.31
N HIS A 298 1.86 4.63 -9.41
CA HIS A 298 2.79 4.69 -8.29
C HIS A 298 3.10 6.13 -7.88
N ALA A 299 3.40 7.00 -8.80
CA ALA A 299 3.52 8.47 -8.72
C ALA A 299 3.81 9.03 -7.32
N THR A 300 5.07 9.02 -6.92
CA THR A 300 5.50 9.37 -5.55
C THR A 300 5.77 10.86 -5.33
N SER A 301 5.53 11.72 -6.32
CA SER A 301 5.92 13.14 -6.27
C SER A 301 7.45 13.35 -6.31
N THR A 302 8.15 12.48 -7.00
CA THR A 302 9.60 12.58 -7.14
C THR A 302 10.01 13.05 -8.54
N PRO A 303 11.06 13.90 -8.64
CA PRO A 303 11.57 14.32 -9.94
C PRO A 303 12.00 13.16 -10.84
N VAL A 304 12.48 12.06 -10.24
CA VAL A 304 13.04 10.91 -10.96
C VAL A 304 12.01 9.81 -11.28
N GLY A 305 10.86 9.77 -10.60
CA GLY A 305 9.90 8.66 -10.70
C GLY A 305 8.69 8.94 -11.56
N ASP A 306 8.07 10.12 -11.40
CA ASP A 306 6.75 10.40 -11.95
C ASP A 306 6.72 10.42 -13.49
N VAL A 307 7.70 11.05 -14.13
CA VAL A 307 7.75 11.16 -15.60
C VAL A 307 8.08 9.82 -16.27
N PRO A 308 9.08 9.03 -15.82
CA PRO A 308 9.29 7.69 -16.37
C PRO A 308 8.06 6.77 -16.29
N GLU A 309 7.27 6.85 -15.21
CA GLU A 309 6.02 6.08 -15.13
C GLU A 309 4.99 6.54 -16.17
N ILE A 310 4.81 7.85 -16.36
CA ILE A 310 3.90 8.37 -17.42
C ILE A 310 4.38 7.94 -18.81
N GLN A 311 5.68 7.95 -19.06
CA GLN A 311 6.23 7.47 -20.32
C GLN A 311 5.97 5.97 -20.53
N ALA A 312 6.10 5.16 -19.47
CA ALA A 312 5.77 3.74 -19.50
C ALA A 312 4.27 3.50 -19.76
N ILE A 313 3.38 4.27 -19.09
CA ILE A 313 1.94 4.21 -19.36
C ILE A 313 1.63 4.60 -20.81
N ARG A 314 2.26 5.64 -21.33
CA ARG A 314 2.10 6.06 -22.73
C ARG A 314 2.55 4.99 -23.71
N GLU A 315 3.64 4.29 -23.44
CA GLU A 315 4.10 3.18 -24.29
C GLU A 315 3.09 2.02 -24.31
N VAL A 316 2.43 1.75 -23.18
CA VAL A 316 1.45 0.65 -23.06
C VAL A 316 0.10 1.02 -23.68
N PHE A 317 -0.40 2.23 -23.45
CA PHE A 317 -1.76 2.64 -23.80
C PHE A 317 -1.84 3.54 -25.06
N GLY A 318 -0.70 4.00 -25.55
CA GLY A 318 -0.64 4.87 -26.73
C GLY A 318 -1.30 6.24 -26.50
N LYS A 319 -2.00 6.74 -27.51
CA LYS A 319 -2.68 8.05 -27.46
C LYS A 319 -3.96 8.06 -26.62
N THR A 320 -4.52 6.90 -26.29
CA THR A 320 -5.81 6.76 -25.57
C THR A 320 -5.56 6.31 -24.15
N MET A 321 -4.77 7.08 -23.41
CA MET A 321 -4.51 6.79 -21.99
C MET A 321 -5.78 6.91 -21.15
N PRO A 322 -6.04 5.95 -20.26
CA PRO A 322 -7.10 6.08 -19.25
C PRO A 322 -6.90 7.32 -18.35
N PRO A 323 -7.93 7.80 -17.65
CA PRO A 323 -7.77 8.75 -16.55
C PRO A 323 -6.77 8.23 -15.52
N ILE A 324 -5.87 9.11 -15.06
CA ILE A 324 -4.79 8.81 -14.11
C ILE A 324 -4.96 9.71 -12.89
N SER A 325 -4.98 9.14 -11.69
CA SER A 325 -5.11 9.90 -10.45
C SER A 325 -4.12 9.42 -9.39
N ALA A 326 -3.18 10.29 -9.01
CA ALA A 326 -2.13 10.02 -8.03
C ALA A 326 -2.64 10.23 -6.59
N THR A 327 -3.11 9.18 -5.95
CA THR A 327 -3.65 9.22 -4.58
C THR A 327 -2.60 9.61 -3.53
N LYS A 328 -1.31 9.35 -3.78
CA LYS A 328 -0.21 9.75 -2.89
C LYS A 328 -0.09 11.26 -2.70
N SER A 329 -0.69 12.07 -3.57
CA SER A 329 -0.81 13.52 -3.36
C SER A 329 -1.61 13.88 -2.09
N LEU A 330 -2.48 12.98 -1.62
CA LEU A 330 -3.25 13.14 -0.39
C LEU A 330 -2.67 12.34 0.78
N THR A 331 -2.16 11.16 0.51
CA THR A 331 -1.83 10.16 1.53
C THR A 331 -0.38 10.16 1.96
N GLY A 332 0.51 10.70 1.14
CA GLY A 332 1.92 10.38 1.20
C GLY A 332 2.17 8.94 0.76
N HIS A 333 3.39 8.47 0.95
CA HIS A 333 3.85 7.15 0.52
C HIS A 333 4.03 6.23 1.72
N SER A 334 3.15 5.26 1.88
CA SER A 334 3.15 4.27 2.98
C SER A 334 4.04 3.04 2.70
N GLN A 335 5.09 3.21 1.90
CA GLN A 335 6.12 2.22 1.63
C GLN A 335 5.54 0.84 1.23
N GLY A 336 5.85 -0.22 1.99
CA GLY A 336 5.36 -1.56 1.71
C GLY A 336 3.85 -1.75 1.83
N ALA A 337 3.14 -0.86 2.54
CA ALA A 337 1.68 -0.86 2.59
C ALA A 337 1.02 -0.09 1.42
N ALA A 338 1.80 0.62 0.59
CA ALA A 338 1.25 1.48 -0.46
C ALA A 338 0.40 0.71 -1.48
N GLY A 339 0.85 -0.45 -1.93
CA GLY A 339 0.13 -1.23 -2.95
C GLY A 339 -1.26 -1.67 -2.51
N VAL A 340 -1.44 -2.13 -1.27
CA VAL A 340 -2.76 -2.50 -0.76
C VAL A 340 -3.64 -1.29 -0.46
N HIS A 341 -3.07 -0.18 0.00
CA HIS A 341 -3.81 1.07 0.15
C HIS A 341 -4.40 1.52 -1.17
N GLU A 342 -3.58 1.56 -2.22
CA GLU A 342 -3.99 1.98 -3.56
C GLU A 342 -4.94 0.99 -4.23
N ALA A 343 -4.78 -0.31 -3.98
CA ALA A 343 -5.78 -1.31 -4.37
C ALA A 343 -7.15 -1.01 -3.72
N ILE A 344 -7.17 -0.74 -2.41
CA ILE A 344 -8.40 -0.40 -1.68
C ILE A 344 -8.99 0.93 -2.18
N TYR A 345 -8.18 1.96 -2.38
CA TYR A 345 -8.65 3.23 -2.96
C TYR A 345 -9.30 3.02 -4.32
N THR A 346 -8.67 2.24 -5.18
CA THR A 346 -9.19 1.90 -6.51
C THR A 346 -10.54 1.17 -6.41
N LEU A 347 -10.65 0.17 -5.54
CA LEU A 347 -11.88 -0.59 -5.32
C LEU A 347 -13.01 0.28 -4.77
N LEU A 348 -12.70 1.20 -3.84
CA LEU A 348 -13.68 2.16 -3.31
C LEU A 348 -14.14 3.15 -4.38
N MET A 349 -13.25 3.64 -5.23
CA MET A 349 -13.63 4.50 -6.37
C MET A 349 -14.50 3.74 -7.38
N MET A 350 -14.18 2.49 -7.69
CA MET A 350 -15.01 1.61 -8.53
C MET A 350 -16.40 1.41 -7.92
N GLN A 351 -16.48 1.10 -6.62
CA GLN A 351 -17.73 0.85 -5.92
C GLN A 351 -18.63 2.10 -5.88
N HIS A 352 -18.04 3.26 -5.66
CA HIS A 352 -18.77 4.50 -5.45
C HIS A 352 -18.87 5.41 -6.68
N GLY A 353 -18.36 4.99 -7.83
CA GLY A 353 -18.52 5.66 -9.11
C GLY A 353 -17.88 7.06 -9.17
N PHE A 354 -16.64 7.20 -8.70
CA PHE A 354 -15.89 8.45 -8.81
C PHE A 354 -14.40 8.19 -9.06
N ILE A 355 -13.68 9.20 -9.53
CA ILE A 355 -12.22 9.24 -9.58
C ILE A 355 -11.79 10.46 -8.74
N CYS A 356 -10.94 10.23 -7.73
CA CYS A 356 -10.38 11.33 -6.95
C CYS A 356 -9.38 12.14 -7.80
N GLN A 357 -9.10 13.36 -7.37
CA GLN A 357 -8.11 14.19 -8.06
C GLN A 357 -6.68 13.84 -7.66
N SER A 358 -5.74 14.03 -8.60
CA SER A 358 -4.32 14.25 -8.29
C SER A 358 -4.20 15.67 -7.71
N ALA A 359 -4.03 15.78 -6.39
CA ALA A 359 -4.00 17.08 -5.73
C ALA A 359 -2.67 17.82 -5.95
N ASN A 360 -2.69 19.14 -5.68
CA ASN A 360 -1.50 19.99 -5.62
C ASN A 360 -0.73 20.15 -6.96
N ILE A 361 -1.41 20.10 -8.08
CA ILE A 361 -0.82 20.41 -9.38
C ILE A 361 -1.17 21.87 -9.72
N ASP A 362 -0.28 22.80 -9.36
CA ASP A 362 -0.40 24.21 -9.73
C ASP A 362 0.01 24.40 -11.19
N GLU A 363 1.16 23.84 -11.57
CA GLU A 363 1.67 23.83 -12.92
C GLU A 363 2.09 22.39 -13.32
N LEU A 364 1.42 21.84 -14.35
CA LEU A 364 1.73 20.50 -14.84
C LEU A 364 3.12 20.47 -15.49
N ASP A 365 3.96 19.53 -15.10
CA ASP A 365 5.27 19.35 -15.72
C ASP A 365 5.13 19.11 -17.22
N PRO A 366 5.74 19.93 -18.09
CA PRO A 366 5.65 19.76 -19.55
C PRO A 366 6.05 18.36 -20.05
N ALA A 367 6.92 17.65 -19.32
CA ALA A 367 7.33 16.30 -19.66
C ALA A 367 6.22 15.24 -19.49
N VAL A 368 5.16 15.56 -18.74
CA VAL A 368 3.93 14.73 -18.63
C VAL A 368 3.15 14.77 -19.94
N GLY A 369 3.22 15.88 -20.67
CA GLY A 369 2.60 16.05 -21.99
C GLY A 369 1.06 16.00 -21.94
N ASP A 370 0.47 15.22 -22.83
CA ASP A 370 -0.98 15.04 -23.00
C ASP A 370 -1.58 13.90 -22.17
N ALA A 371 -0.89 13.43 -21.13
CA ALA A 371 -1.41 12.39 -20.25
C ALA A 371 -2.70 12.85 -19.57
N ASN A 372 -3.68 11.96 -19.48
CA ASN A 372 -5.00 12.25 -18.93
C ASN A 372 -4.98 12.29 -17.38
N ILE A 373 -4.27 13.27 -16.81
CA ILE A 373 -4.18 13.47 -15.36
C ILE A 373 -5.46 14.10 -14.83
N VAL A 374 -6.12 13.43 -13.92
CA VAL A 374 -7.34 13.91 -13.26
C VAL A 374 -6.98 14.96 -12.22
N ARG A 375 -7.19 16.24 -12.54
CA ARG A 375 -6.91 17.39 -11.66
C ARG A 375 -8.11 17.85 -10.84
N GLN A 376 -9.29 17.38 -11.17
CA GLN A 376 -10.53 17.61 -10.44
C GLN A 376 -11.29 16.30 -10.34
N ARG A 377 -11.96 16.06 -9.20
CA ARG A 377 -12.75 14.85 -9.01
C ARG A 377 -13.78 14.68 -10.11
N ILE A 378 -13.92 13.47 -10.61
CA ILE A 378 -14.93 13.07 -11.58
C ILE A 378 -15.94 12.19 -10.86
N ASP A 379 -17.21 12.56 -10.85
CA ASP A 379 -18.31 11.79 -10.25
C ASP A 379 -19.18 11.14 -11.33
N GLY A 380 -19.94 10.12 -10.94
CA GLY A 380 -20.90 9.45 -11.82
C GLY A 380 -20.26 8.59 -12.92
N VAL A 381 -19.05 8.12 -12.70
CA VAL A 381 -18.32 7.26 -13.67
C VAL A 381 -18.56 5.79 -13.37
N ALA A 382 -18.81 5.01 -14.42
CA ALA A 382 -18.80 3.55 -14.33
C ALA A 382 -17.37 3.07 -14.62
N LEU A 383 -16.67 2.62 -13.59
CA LEU A 383 -15.34 2.03 -13.70
C LEU A 383 -15.51 0.50 -13.74
N GLU A 384 -15.48 -0.05 -14.94
CA GLU A 384 -15.60 -1.52 -15.13
C GLU A 384 -14.29 -2.22 -14.88
N THR A 385 -13.17 -1.60 -15.29
CA THR A 385 -11.83 -2.18 -15.12
C THR A 385 -10.83 -1.10 -14.73
N ALA A 386 -10.08 -1.35 -13.65
CA ALA A 386 -9.08 -0.40 -13.16
C ALA A 386 -7.74 -1.10 -12.91
N MET A 387 -6.64 -0.36 -13.10
CA MET A 387 -5.28 -0.80 -12.85
C MET A 387 -4.67 -0.04 -11.67
N SER A 388 -3.92 -0.72 -10.81
CA SER A 388 -3.09 -0.10 -9.77
C SER A 388 -1.64 -0.54 -9.95
N ASN A 389 -0.73 0.42 -9.98
CA ASN A 389 0.70 0.22 -10.17
C ASN A 389 1.47 0.47 -8.86
N SER A 390 2.47 -0.36 -8.59
CA SER A 390 3.39 -0.20 -7.48
C SER A 390 4.81 -0.54 -7.94
N PHE A 391 5.70 0.45 -7.89
CA PHE A 391 7.09 0.32 -8.36
C PHE A 391 8.03 0.66 -7.21
N GLY A 392 8.96 -0.24 -6.88
CA GLY A 392 9.80 -0.14 -5.70
C GLY A 392 11.28 -0.05 -5.99
N PHE A 393 12.04 0.46 -5.03
CA PHE A 393 13.50 0.42 -5.05
C PHE A 393 13.99 -1.02 -5.27
N GLY A 394 15.14 -1.16 -5.95
CA GLY A 394 15.61 -2.43 -6.46
C GLY A 394 14.95 -2.84 -7.79
N GLY A 395 14.15 -1.94 -8.39
CA GLY A 395 13.47 -2.17 -9.67
C GLY A 395 12.35 -3.21 -9.59
N THR A 396 11.71 -3.35 -8.43
CA THR A 396 10.57 -4.28 -8.26
C THR A 396 9.28 -3.62 -8.73
N ASN A 397 8.61 -4.23 -9.69
CA ASN A 397 7.37 -3.72 -10.29
C ASN A 397 6.22 -4.69 -10.05
N ALA A 398 5.05 -4.15 -9.68
CA ALA A 398 3.79 -4.88 -9.59
C ALA A 398 2.65 -4.06 -10.18
N SER A 399 1.79 -4.70 -10.98
CA SER A 399 0.57 -4.11 -11.54
C SER A 399 -0.60 -5.06 -11.27
N LEU A 400 -1.68 -4.54 -10.71
CA LEU A 400 -2.92 -5.27 -10.42
C LEU A 400 -4.04 -4.73 -11.30
N VAL A 401 -4.88 -5.61 -11.83
CA VAL A 401 -6.06 -5.22 -12.61
C VAL A 401 -7.32 -5.81 -11.98
N PHE A 402 -8.23 -4.92 -11.62
CA PHE A 402 -9.53 -5.24 -11.02
C PHE A 402 -10.63 -5.05 -12.05
N ARG A 403 -11.61 -5.97 -12.07
CA ARG A 403 -12.78 -5.88 -12.93
C ARG A 403 -14.06 -6.05 -12.13
N ARG A 404 -15.03 -5.19 -12.37
CA ARG A 404 -16.39 -5.30 -11.82
C ARG A 404 -17.08 -6.56 -12.31
N LEU A 405 -17.90 -7.21 -11.47
CA LEU A 405 -18.69 -8.41 -11.81
C LEU A 405 -20.16 -8.07 -11.95
#